data_69fc2442ef09ecdc933c0b2a804580b2
#
_entry.id   69fc2442ef09ecdc933c0b2a804580b2
#
_cell.length_a   1.000
_cell.length_b   1.000
_cell.length_c   1.000
_cell.angle_alpha   90.00
_cell.angle_beta   90.00
_cell.angle_gamma   90.00
#
_symmetry.space_group_name_H-M   'P 1'
#
loop_
_entity.id
_entity.type
_entity.pdbx_description
1 polymer ?
#
loop_
_entity_poly.entity_id
_entity_poly.type
_entity_poly.pdbx_seq_one_letter_code
_entity_poly.pdbx_strand_id
1 'polypeptide(L)'
;MIDVAIIDSGINMTDTDICSMVSKGFSIDYSDGNTVYQNEYNDLNGHGTYCASIIRRFCPDVKLTIIKILDQCKMGRSECLIEALHYLYHNPVDVISMSLSTQDNQYEKELGIICKKIEESGMIMVSSLANHAEISYPAVYEGVIGVKGALFLEEKEYIYHPDRVIQCQGSSIPVLVEGVDGTYTFFGGNSKAAANISGIIASLLQKFGMTDDFGALFKEYSCHTKKNEQTLTISSIINSNVTISGELCEEKDFKKLITIMQNVLEIPMRKSQLIFECSILHPELNIDKKNFGKLIKEIEREWKIHFRKEEVNLLSIRDITTIYSLLKRTEKYESNQK
;
A
#
# COMPACT_ATOMS: atom_id res chain seq x y z
N MET A 1 -21.92 -6.65 1.76
CA MET A 1 -20.88 -5.58 1.76
C MET A 1 -19.94 -5.93 2.88
N ILE A 2 -18.64 -6.00 2.62
CA ILE A 2 -17.63 -6.41 3.61
C ILE A 2 -17.24 -5.21 4.47
N ASP A 3 -17.15 -5.39 5.78
CA ASP A 3 -16.72 -4.36 6.74
C ASP A 3 -15.25 -4.59 7.11
N VAL A 4 -14.40 -3.60 6.89
CA VAL A 4 -12.97 -3.65 7.20
C VAL A 4 -12.63 -2.57 8.22
N ALA A 5 -12.15 -2.99 9.39
CA ALA A 5 -11.59 -2.05 10.35
C ALA A 5 -10.12 -1.74 10.00
N ILE A 6 -9.77 -0.47 9.97
CA ILE A 6 -8.40 0.01 9.81
C ILE A 6 -7.95 0.64 11.11
N ILE A 7 -6.96 0.03 11.76
CA ILE A 7 -6.32 0.58 12.97
C ILE A 7 -5.01 1.23 12.52
N ASP A 8 -4.99 2.59 12.45
CA ASP A 8 -3.88 3.35 11.88
C ASP A 8 -3.89 4.83 12.33
N SER A 9 -3.40 5.75 11.48
CA SER A 9 -3.33 7.21 11.72
C SER A 9 -4.61 7.98 11.38
N GLY A 10 -5.68 7.30 10.97
CA GLY A 10 -6.95 7.93 10.58
C GLY A 10 -7.18 7.98 9.07
N ILE A 11 -8.08 8.86 8.64
CA ILE A 11 -8.41 9.09 7.22
C ILE A 11 -8.39 10.59 6.93
N ASN A 12 -7.82 10.97 5.78
CA ASN A 12 -7.88 12.35 5.29
C ASN A 12 -9.32 12.73 4.96
N MET A 13 -9.91 13.61 5.77
CA MET A 13 -11.30 14.03 5.66
C MET A 13 -11.61 14.83 4.39
N THR A 14 -10.59 15.25 3.63
CA THR A 14 -10.76 15.92 2.34
C THR A 14 -10.83 14.94 1.17
N ASP A 15 -10.46 13.66 1.36
CA ASP A 15 -10.63 12.59 0.38
C ASP A 15 -12.09 12.09 0.39
N THR A 16 -12.92 12.72 -0.43
CA THR A 16 -14.36 12.42 -0.49
C THR A 16 -14.63 10.98 -0.89
N ASP A 17 -13.79 10.39 -1.70
CA ASP A 17 -13.94 9.03 -2.18
C ASP A 17 -13.74 8.00 -1.06
N ILE A 18 -12.70 8.18 -0.25
CA ILE A 18 -12.46 7.31 0.90
C ILE A 18 -13.48 7.60 2.01
N CYS A 19 -13.77 8.89 2.28
CA CYS A 19 -14.76 9.27 3.30
C CYS A 19 -16.13 8.69 3.05
N SER A 20 -16.56 8.56 1.78
CA SER A 20 -17.87 7.98 1.44
C SER A 20 -18.02 6.51 1.84
N MET A 21 -16.91 5.80 2.06
CA MET A 21 -16.86 4.40 2.47
C MET A 21 -16.83 4.23 4.00
N VAL A 22 -16.55 5.31 4.73
CA VAL A 22 -16.43 5.27 6.20
C VAL A 22 -17.81 5.21 6.83
N SER A 23 -18.08 4.11 7.51
CA SER A 23 -19.33 3.91 8.29
C SER A 23 -19.20 4.38 9.72
N LYS A 24 -17.98 4.29 10.28
CA LYS A 24 -17.66 4.67 11.63
C LYS A 24 -16.19 5.09 11.71
N GLY A 25 -15.92 6.14 12.50
CA GLY A 25 -14.55 6.59 12.72
C GLY A 25 -14.42 7.28 14.08
N PHE A 26 -13.31 7.02 14.77
CA PHE A 26 -12.96 7.63 16.05
C PHE A 26 -11.46 7.46 16.33
N SER A 27 -10.93 8.18 17.31
CA SER A 27 -9.59 7.92 17.84
C SER A 27 -9.64 7.33 19.24
N ILE A 28 -8.57 6.64 19.59
CA ILE A 28 -8.27 6.18 20.94
C ILE A 28 -6.91 6.76 21.32
N ASP A 29 -6.91 7.66 22.27
CA ASP A 29 -5.72 8.30 22.83
C ASP A 29 -5.44 7.75 24.24
N TYR A 30 -4.23 7.98 24.73
CA TYR A 30 -3.86 7.61 26.10
C TYR A 30 -3.47 8.85 26.88
N SER A 31 -4.27 9.17 27.91
CA SER A 31 -4.04 10.34 28.77
C SER A 31 -4.32 9.97 30.22
N ASP A 32 -3.47 10.45 31.12
CA ASP A 32 -3.62 10.30 32.58
C ASP A 32 -3.80 8.85 33.04
N GLY A 33 -3.11 7.91 32.38
CA GLY A 33 -3.16 6.50 32.73
C GLY A 33 -4.36 5.72 32.16
N ASN A 34 -5.20 6.37 31.31
CA ASN A 34 -6.39 5.76 30.74
C ASN A 34 -6.47 5.97 29.23
N THR A 35 -7.19 5.09 28.55
CA THR A 35 -7.59 5.25 27.17
C THR A 35 -8.80 6.18 27.05
N VAL A 36 -8.78 7.08 26.10
CA VAL A 36 -9.83 8.09 25.88
C VAL A 36 -10.30 8.03 24.44
N TYR A 37 -11.60 7.87 24.23
CA TYR A 37 -12.24 7.87 22.91
C TYR A 37 -12.60 9.29 22.49
N GLN A 38 -12.30 9.65 21.22
CA GLN A 38 -12.68 10.93 20.63
C GLN A 38 -13.29 10.72 19.25
N ASN A 39 -14.24 11.59 18.86
CA ASN A 39 -14.88 11.56 17.55
C ASN A 39 -14.02 12.19 16.43
N GLU A 40 -12.73 12.32 16.65
CA GLU A 40 -11.77 12.88 15.72
C GLU A 40 -10.86 11.77 15.17
N TYR A 41 -10.87 11.59 13.85
CA TYR A 41 -10.05 10.57 13.20
C TYR A 41 -9.39 11.08 11.91
N ASN A 42 -9.24 12.40 11.78
CA ASN A 42 -8.54 12.99 10.63
C ASN A 42 -7.07 12.53 10.59
N ASP A 43 -6.63 12.13 9.42
CA ASP A 43 -5.27 11.67 9.18
C ASP A 43 -4.35 12.88 8.90
N LEU A 44 -3.46 13.15 9.80
CA LEU A 44 -2.46 14.22 9.66
C LEU A 44 -1.15 13.71 9.05
N ASN A 45 -1.00 12.39 8.91
CA ASN A 45 0.20 11.75 8.37
C ASN A 45 0.02 11.24 6.93
N GLY A 46 -1.17 10.72 6.62
CA GLY A 46 -1.52 10.10 5.35
C GLY A 46 -1.45 8.57 5.33
N HIS A 47 -0.84 7.93 6.33
CA HIS A 47 -0.56 6.50 6.28
C HIS A 47 -1.84 5.65 6.29
N GLY A 48 -2.79 5.93 7.18
CA GLY A 48 -4.08 5.24 7.24
C GLY A 48 -4.91 5.47 5.97
N THR A 49 -4.87 6.69 5.43
CA THR A 49 -5.52 7.04 4.16
C THR A 49 -4.95 6.22 3.00
N TYR A 50 -3.61 6.04 2.96
CA TYR A 50 -2.97 5.20 1.94
C TYR A 50 -3.38 3.73 2.08
N CYS A 51 -3.43 3.21 3.31
CA CYS A 51 -3.91 1.85 3.57
C CYS A 51 -5.35 1.66 3.07
N ALA A 52 -6.25 2.59 3.38
CA ALA A 52 -7.64 2.57 2.90
C ALA A 52 -7.73 2.61 1.37
N SER A 53 -6.92 3.46 0.72
CA SER A 53 -6.88 3.54 -0.74
C SER A 53 -6.43 2.22 -1.39
N ILE A 54 -5.47 1.52 -0.78
CA ILE A 54 -5.04 0.19 -1.25
C ILE A 54 -6.15 -0.85 -1.06
N ILE A 55 -6.79 -0.91 0.10
CA ILE A 55 -7.90 -1.85 0.35
C ILE A 55 -9.02 -1.65 -0.67
N ARG A 56 -9.41 -0.40 -0.93
CA ARG A 56 -10.42 -0.04 -1.93
C ARG A 56 -10.11 -0.55 -3.34
N ARG A 57 -8.84 -0.57 -3.76
CA ARG A 57 -8.44 -1.07 -5.08
C ARG A 57 -8.87 -2.51 -5.31
N PHE A 58 -8.88 -3.34 -4.27
CA PHE A 58 -9.26 -4.76 -4.34
C PHE A 58 -10.74 -5.00 -4.05
N CYS A 59 -11.34 -4.17 -3.20
CA CYS A 59 -12.74 -4.26 -2.79
C CYS A 59 -13.39 -2.86 -2.85
N PRO A 60 -13.83 -2.40 -4.05
CA PRO A 60 -14.36 -1.05 -4.24
C PRO A 60 -15.59 -0.71 -3.39
N ASP A 61 -16.41 -1.71 -3.07
CA ASP A 61 -17.64 -1.55 -2.28
C ASP A 61 -17.42 -1.87 -0.79
N VAL A 62 -16.16 -1.80 -0.30
CA VAL A 62 -15.85 -2.07 1.11
C VAL A 62 -16.45 -0.99 2.00
N LYS A 63 -16.93 -1.38 3.18
CA LYS A 63 -17.32 -0.48 4.25
C LYS A 63 -16.17 -0.36 5.24
N LEU A 64 -15.83 0.85 5.68
CA LEU A 64 -14.68 1.09 6.54
C LEU A 64 -15.09 1.52 7.94
N THR A 65 -14.48 0.88 8.93
CA THR A 65 -14.45 1.31 10.33
C THR A 65 -13.04 1.82 10.65
N ILE A 66 -12.90 3.09 10.98
CA ILE A 66 -11.61 3.75 11.18
C ILE A 66 -11.34 3.94 12.67
N ILE A 67 -10.24 3.36 13.15
CA ILE A 67 -9.78 3.52 14.53
C ILE A 67 -8.39 4.15 14.50
N LYS A 68 -8.34 5.45 14.79
CA LYS A 68 -7.08 6.17 14.83
C LYS A 68 -6.41 5.97 16.19
N ILE A 69 -5.20 5.42 16.16
CA ILE A 69 -4.33 5.26 17.34
C ILE A 69 -2.91 5.78 17.11
N LEU A 70 -2.58 6.16 15.87
CA LEU A 70 -1.27 6.73 15.53
C LEU A 70 -1.38 8.24 15.32
N ASP A 71 -0.39 8.96 15.83
CA ASP A 71 -0.25 10.40 15.66
C ASP A 71 0.33 10.77 14.28
N GLN A 72 0.60 12.07 14.10
CA GLN A 72 1.21 12.60 12.89
C GLN A 72 2.63 12.07 12.60
N CYS A 73 3.32 11.52 13.60
CA CYS A 73 4.64 10.92 13.50
C CYS A 73 4.58 9.39 13.33
N LYS A 74 3.38 8.81 13.21
CA LYS A 74 3.10 7.36 13.21
C LYS A 74 3.46 6.68 14.53
N MET A 75 3.44 7.43 15.60
CA MET A 75 3.66 6.89 16.94
C MET A 75 2.31 6.61 17.60
N GLY A 76 2.22 5.48 18.27
CA GLY A 76 1.05 5.06 19.03
C GLY A 76 1.47 4.25 20.25
N ARG A 77 0.53 4.01 21.14
CA ARG A 77 0.77 3.24 22.37
C ARG A 77 0.13 1.87 22.24
N SER A 78 0.78 0.86 22.83
CA SER A 78 0.27 -0.51 22.83
C SER A 78 -1.07 -0.62 23.55
N GLU A 79 -1.30 0.22 24.58
CA GLU A 79 -2.57 0.31 25.30
C GLU A 79 -3.73 0.72 24.37
N CYS A 80 -3.48 1.67 23.44
CA CYS A 80 -4.49 2.08 22.45
C CYS A 80 -4.79 0.98 21.43
N LEU A 81 -3.77 0.19 21.04
CA LEU A 81 -3.98 -0.97 20.18
C LEU A 81 -4.81 -2.04 20.86
N ILE A 82 -4.50 -2.37 22.11
CA ILE A 82 -5.27 -3.34 22.92
C ILE A 82 -6.72 -2.90 23.04
N GLU A 83 -6.96 -1.64 23.35
CA GLU A 83 -8.30 -1.08 23.48
C GLU A 83 -9.06 -1.10 22.15
N ALA A 84 -8.39 -0.79 21.03
CA ALA A 84 -8.98 -0.91 19.69
C ALA A 84 -9.43 -2.35 19.37
N LEU A 85 -8.61 -3.33 19.73
CA LEU A 85 -8.94 -4.75 19.56
C LEU A 85 -10.08 -5.18 20.49
N HIS A 86 -10.10 -4.72 21.75
CA HIS A 86 -11.24 -4.94 22.65
C HIS A 86 -12.53 -4.33 22.12
N TYR A 87 -12.45 -3.11 21.59
CA TYR A 87 -13.60 -2.46 20.93
C TYR A 87 -14.14 -3.33 19.78
N LEU A 88 -13.26 -3.84 18.89
CA LEU A 88 -13.65 -4.67 17.75
C LEU A 88 -14.18 -6.05 18.17
N TYR A 89 -13.68 -6.62 19.25
CA TYR A 89 -14.24 -7.86 19.82
C TYR A 89 -15.72 -7.71 20.20
N HIS A 90 -16.12 -6.53 20.69
CA HIS A 90 -17.52 -6.21 21.03
C HIS A 90 -18.31 -5.59 19.86
N ASN A 91 -17.66 -5.15 18.82
CA ASN A 91 -18.25 -4.55 17.61
C ASN A 91 -17.62 -5.21 16.37
N PRO A 92 -18.02 -6.45 16.06
CA PRO A 92 -17.33 -7.26 15.06
C PRO A 92 -17.42 -6.68 13.65
N VAL A 93 -16.34 -6.90 12.90
CA VAL A 93 -16.17 -6.62 11.48
C VAL A 93 -15.69 -7.89 10.76
N ASP A 94 -15.62 -7.88 9.44
CA ASP A 94 -15.14 -9.05 8.70
C ASP A 94 -13.62 -9.16 8.71
N VAL A 95 -12.91 -8.02 8.57
CA VAL A 95 -11.45 -7.95 8.49
C VAL A 95 -10.91 -6.82 9.35
N ILE A 96 -9.83 -7.07 10.08
CA ILE A 96 -9.08 -6.07 10.83
C ILE A 96 -7.73 -5.88 10.16
N SER A 97 -7.48 -4.70 9.62
CA SER A 97 -6.24 -4.32 8.93
C SER A 97 -5.37 -3.47 9.86
N MET A 98 -4.17 -3.98 10.19
CA MET A 98 -3.20 -3.34 11.07
C MET A 98 -1.88 -3.15 10.32
N SER A 99 -1.71 -1.99 9.66
CA SER A 99 -0.45 -1.65 8.98
C SER A 99 0.58 -1.05 9.95
N LEU A 100 0.56 -1.52 11.16
CA LEU A 100 1.39 -1.11 12.29
C LEU A 100 1.95 -2.33 13.03
N SER A 101 2.96 -2.10 13.87
CA SER A 101 3.57 -3.16 14.66
C SER A 101 4.39 -2.59 15.81
N THR A 102 4.58 -3.37 16.86
CA THR A 102 5.49 -3.06 17.96
C THR A 102 6.50 -4.18 18.17
N GLN A 103 7.70 -3.84 18.64
CA GLN A 103 8.71 -4.79 19.11
C GLN A 103 8.78 -4.82 20.64
N ASP A 104 7.97 -3.97 21.31
CA ASP A 104 7.85 -3.97 22.75
C ASP A 104 7.06 -5.21 23.21
N ASN A 105 7.67 -6.02 24.05
CA ASN A 105 7.09 -7.24 24.60
C ASN A 105 6.33 -7.02 25.92
N GLN A 106 6.27 -5.80 26.42
CA GLN A 106 5.58 -5.49 27.71
C GLN A 106 4.13 -5.99 27.68
N TYR A 107 3.45 -5.84 26.55
CA TYR A 107 2.04 -6.20 26.38
C TYR A 107 1.82 -7.49 25.57
N GLU A 108 2.87 -8.30 25.37
CA GLU A 108 2.82 -9.49 24.53
C GLU A 108 1.68 -10.44 24.90
N LYS A 109 1.53 -10.74 26.21
CA LYS A 109 0.49 -11.66 26.70
C LYS A 109 -0.92 -11.10 26.49
N GLU A 110 -1.12 -9.82 26.79
CA GLU A 110 -2.43 -9.17 26.71
C GLU A 110 -2.88 -9.06 25.25
N LEU A 111 -1.99 -8.62 24.36
CA LEU A 111 -2.23 -8.62 22.91
C LEU A 111 -2.53 -10.02 22.38
N GLY A 112 -1.77 -11.04 22.79
CA GLY A 112 -2.01 -12.42 22.37
C GLY A 112 -3.38 -12.94 22.81
N ILE A 113 -3.81 -12.63 24.04
CA ILE A 113 -5.14 -13.03 24.55
C ILE A 113 -6.27 -12.39 23.72
N ILE A 114 -6.20 -11.10 23.44
CA ILE A 114 -7.27 -10.44 22.68
C ILE A 114 -7.28 -10.88 21.22
N CYS A 115 -6.11 -11.07 20.57
CA CYS A 115 -6.03 -11.61 19.23
C CYS A 115 -6.68 -13.00 19.13
N LYS A 116 -6.40 -13.89 20.10
CA LYS A 116 -7.03 -15.21 20.13
C LYS A 116 -8.56 -15.15 20.24
N LYS A 117 -9.10 -14.28 21.11
CA LYS A 117 -10.55 -14.08 21.24
C LYS A 117 -11.19 -13.58 19.94
N ILE A 118 -10.51 -12.69 19.23
CA ILE A 118 -10.97 -12.15 17.93
C ILE A 118 -10.97 -13.25 16.89
N GLU A 119 -9.91 -14.06 16.79
CA GLU A 119 -9.86 -15.24 15.92
C GLU A 119 -11.02 -16.20 16.18
N GLU A 120 -11.22 -16.57 17.46
CA GLU A 120 -12.32 -17.46 17.89
C GLU A 120 -13.71 -16.89 17.56
N SER A 121 -13.84 -15.57 17.39
CA SER A 121 -15.10 -14.92 16.96
C SER A 121 -15.31 -14.92 15.45
N GLY A 122 -14.34 -15.42 14.68
CA GLY A 122 -14.42 -15.55 13.22
C GLY A 122 -13.98 -14.32 12.43
N MET A 123 -13.48 -13.27 13.07
CA MET A 123 -12.89 -12.11 12.39
C MET A 123 -11.48 -12.43 11.87
N ILE A 124 -11.14 -11.93 10.67
CA ILE A 124 -9.81 -12.13 10.08
C ILE A 124 -8.92 -10.93 10.41
N MET A 125 -7.80 -11.18 11.08
CA MET A 125 -6.80 -10.16 11.39
C MET A 125 -5.62 -10.22 10.44
N VAL A 126 -5.22 -9.07 9.91
CA VAL A 126 -4.03 -8.90 9.07
C VAL A 126 -3.11 -7.87 9.73
N SER A 127 -1.84 -8.21 9.90
CA SER A 127 -0.87 -7.28 10.48
C SER A 127 0.45 -7.27 9.73
N SER A 128 1.03 -6.07 9.55
CA SER A 128 2.34 -5.93 8.95
C SER A 128 3.46 -6.30 9.91
N LEU A 129 4.48 -7.00 9.40
CA LEU A 129 5.76 -7.13 10.10
C LEU A 129 6.47 -5.78 10.17
N ALA A 130 7.13 -5.45 11.29
CA ALA A 130 7.97 -4.27 11.39
C ALA A 130 9.08 -4.30 10.34
N ASN A 131 9.44 -3.14 9.80
CA ASN A 131 10.53 -3.04 8.84
C ASN A 131 11.85 -3.48 9.49
N HIS A 132 12.61 -4.31 8.80
CA HIS A 132 13.91 -4.84 9.25
C HIS A 132 13.84 -5.74 10.50
N ALA A 133 12.65 -6.19 10.90
CA ALA A 133 12.46 -7.12 12.00
C ALA A 133 12.16 -8.55 11.48
N GLU A 134 12.51 -9.54 12.29
CA GLU A 134 12.09 -10.93 12.08
C GLU A 134 10.83 -11.24 12.88
N ILE A 135 10.63 -10.53 13.98
CA ILE A 135 9.52 -10.67 14.92
C ILE A 135 8.96 -9.28 15.26
N SER A 136 7.64 -9.14 15.19
CA SER A 136 6.92 -7.98 15.74
C SER A 136 5.46 -8.34 16.02
N TYR A 137 4.87 -7.64 16.97
CA TYR A 137 3.49 -7.86 17.42
C TYR A 137 2.55 -6.84 16.77
N PRO A 138 1.32 -7.26 16.39
CA PRO A 138 0.69 -8.57 16.56
C PRO A 138 0.96 -9.59 15.43
N ALA A 139 1.80 -9.29 14.44
CA ALA A 139 2.00 -10.11 13.23
C ALA A 139 2.43 -11.57 13.48
N VAL A 140 3.01 -11.89 14.64
CA VAL A 140 3.51 -13.23 14.97
C VAL A 140 2.52 -14.11 15.76
N TYR A 141 1.37 -13.56 16.15
CA TYR A 141 0.39 -14.35 16.91
C TYR A 141 -0.36 -15.33 16.03
N GLU A 142 -0.67 -16.49 16.61
CA GLU A 142 -1.65 -17.41 16.05
C GLU A 142 -2.98 -16.66 15.83
N GLY A 143 -3.67 -16.94 14.73
CA GLY A 143 -4.90 -16.23 14.35
C GLY A 143 -4.70 -14.87 13.69
N VAL A 144 -3.46 -14.37 13.60
CA VAL A 144 -3.14 -13.14 12.85
C VAL A 144 -2.38 -13.51 11.59
N ILE A 145 -2.88 -13.10 10.44
CA ILE A 145 -2.15 -13.21 9.17
C ILE A 145 -1.03 -12.17 9.18
N GLY A 146 0.17 -12.59 9.61
CA GLY A 146 1.36 -11.75 9.57
C GLY A 146 1.86 -11.57 8.14
N VAL A 147 2.09 -10.32 7.72
CA VAL A 147 2.44 -9.99 6.34
C VAL A 147 3.82 -9.35 6.27
N LYS A 148 4.66 -9.91 5.40
CA LYS A 148 5.93 -9.33 4.94
C LYS A 148 5.81 -8.90 3.48
N GLY A 149 6.41 -7.77 3.15
CA GLY A 149 6.46 -7.28 1.78
C GLY A 149 7.40 -8.08 0.88
N ALA A 150 6.96 -8.32 -0.35
CA ALA A 150 7.78 -8.87 -1.43
C ALA A 150 7.51 -8.11 -2.74
N LEU A 151 8.40 -8.22 -3.70
CA LEU A 151 8.27 -7.56 -5.00
C LEU A 151 7.67 -8.55 -6.00
N PHE A 152 6.38 -8.43 -6.24
CA PHE A 152 5.66 -9.18 -7.26
C PHE A 152 5.46 -8.34 -8.52
N LEU A 153 5.25 -8.98 -9.68
CA LEU A 153 4.96 -8.27 -10.93
C LEU A 153 3.56 -7.63 -10.90
N GLU A 154 2.61 -8.33 -10.30
CA GLU A 154 1.24 -7.85 -10.16
C GLU A 154 0.88 -7.60 -8.69
N GLU A 155 0.10 -6.57 -8.42
CA GLU A 155 -0.29 -6.21 -7.05
C GLU A 155 -1.16 -7.27 -6.36
N LYS A 156 -1.93 -8.04 -7.14
CA LYS A 156 -2.78 -9.12 -6.63
C LYS A 156 -2.04 -10.39 -6.25
N GLU A 157 -0.76 -10.50 -6.63
CA GLU A 157 0.06 -11.68 -6.32
C GLU A 157 0.46 -11.69 -4.85
N TYR A 158 0.35 -12.85 -4.23
CA TYR A 158 0.80 -13.10 -2.88
C TYR A 158 1.17 -14.57 -2.69
N ILE A 159 1.97 -14.85 -1.65
CA ILE A 159 2.33 -16.20 -1.23
C ILE A 159 1.82 -16.40 0.19
N TYR A 160 1.11 -17.51 0.44
CA TYR A 160 0.57 -17.84 1.74
C TYR A 160 1.02 -19.22 2.20
N HIS A 161 1.65 -19.27 3.38
CA HIS A 161 2.15 -20.46 4.05
C HIS A 161 1.62 -20.47 5.49
N PRO A 162 0.51 -21.13 5.80
CA PRO A 162 -0.11 -21.09 7.12
C PRO A 162 0.80 -21.61 8.25
N ASP A 163 1.74 -22.50 7.93
CA ASP A 163 2.65 -23.12 8.89
C ASP A 163 3.86 -22.24 9.25
N ARG A 164 3.99 -21.03 8.68
CA ARG A 164 5.08 -20.10 9.01
C ARG A 164 4.64 -19.09 10.06
N VAL A 165 5.59 -18.59 10.86
CA VAL A 165 5.33 -17.53 11.84
C VAL A 165 4.81 -16.26 11.16
N ILE A 166 5.44 -15.84 10.05
CA ILE A 166 4.89 -14.83 9.16
C ILE A 166 4.34 -15.56 7.94
N GLN A 167 3.02 -15.69 7.91
CA GLN A 167 2.35 -16.60 6.99
C GLN A 167 2.27 -16.06 5.56
N CYS A 168 2.28 -14.72 5.39
CA CYS A 168 1.96 -14.15 4.09
C CYS A 168 3.06 -13.22 3.57
N GLN A 169 3.30 -13.30 2.26
CA GLN A 169 4.08 -12.31 1.52
C GLN A 169 3.13 -11.61 0.54
N GLY A 170 2.96 -10.29 0.71
CA GLY A 170 2.13 -9.46 -0.16
C GLY A 170 2.97 -8.48 -0.98
N SER A 171 2.39 -7.92 -2.03
CA SER A 171 3.09 -6.96 -2.89
C SER A 171 3.44 -5.68 -2.11
N SER A 172 4.73 -5.40 -2.00
CA SER A 172 5.29 -4.19 -1.39
C SER A 172 5.77 -3.15 -2.41
N ILE A 173 5.55 -3.39 -3.72
CA ILE A 173 5.96 -2.46 -4.77
C ILE A 173 5.31 -1.10 -4.50
N PRO A 174 6.12 -0.03 -4.41
CA PRO A 174 5.59 1.31 -4.21
C PRO A 174 4.62 1.72 -5.30
N VAL A 175 3.50 2.31 -4.89
CA VAL A 175 2.45 2.84 -5.77
C VAL A 175 2.24 4.32 -5.50
N LEU A 176 1.78 5.05 -6.52
CA LEU A 176 1.46 6.46 -6.37
C LEU A 176 0.21 6.63 -5.51
N VAL A 177 0.32 7.52 -4.54
CA VAL A 177 -0.80 7.95 -3.69
C VAL A 177 -0.77 9.48 -3.56
N GLU A 178 -1.90 10.06 -3.20
CA GLU A 178 -1.99 11.49 -2.91
C GLU A 178 -1.76 11.72 -1.42
N GLY A 179 -0.80 12.59 -1.09
CA GLY A 179 -0.54 13.01 0.27
C GLY A 179 -1.65 13.90 0.83
N VAL A 180 -1.68 14.04 2.15
CA VAL A 180 -2.66 14.91 2.85
C VAL A 180 -2.55 16.39 2.44
N ASP A 181 -1.44 16.79 1.86
CA ASP A 181 -1.16 18.13 1.32
C ASP A 181 -1.48 18.26 -0.19
N GLY A 182 -2.10 17.23 -0.81
CA GLY A 182 -2.40 17.17 -2.23
C GLY A 182 -1.18 16.93 -3.14
N THR A 183 -0.01 16.62 -2.56
CA THR A 183 1.17 16.23 -3.34
C THR A 183 1.15 14.73 -3.61
N TYR A 184 1.76 14.33 -4.71
CA TYR A 184 1.95 12.90 -4.98
C TYR A 184 3.15 12.34 -4.24
N THR A 185 2.98 11.15 -3.68
CA THR A 185 4.04 10.40 -3.01
C THR A 185 3.93 8.92 -3.30
N PHE A 186 4.98 8.16 -2.96
CA PHE A 186 4.95 6.69 -3.06
C PHE A 186 4.66 6.05 -1.72
N PHE A 187 3.74 5.09 -1.74
CA PHE A 187 3.44 4.22 -0.61
C PHE A 187 3.83 2.77 -0.92
N GLY A 188 4.65 2.16 -0.09
CA GLY A 188 5.20 0.82 -0.28
C GLY A 188 5.62 0.17 1.04
N GLY A 189 6.36 -0.95 0.94
CA GLY A 189 6.86 -1.69 2.10
C GLY A 189 5.82 -2.60 2.76
N ASN A 190 6.12 -3.03 3.99
CA ASN A 190 5.28 -4.02 4.71
C ASN A 190 3.87 -3.49 4.99
N SER A 191 3.71 -2.20 5.29
CA SER A 191 2.39 -1.58 5.51
C SER A 191 1.51 -1.67 4.27
N LYS A 192 2.06 -1.33 3.09
CA LYS A 192 1.34 -1.47 1.83
C LYS A 192 1.00 -2.93 1.53
N ALA A 193 1.91 -3.86 1.82
CA ALA A 193 1.67 -5.28 1.63
C ALA A 193 0.54 -5.79 2.53
N ALA A 194 0.47 -5.36 3.79
CA ALA A 194 -0.62 -5.72 4.70
C ALA A 194 -1.97 -5.16 4.24
N ALA A 195 -2.01 -3.89 3.83
CA ALA A 195 -3.22 -3.28 3.25
C ALA A 195 -3.66 -4.02 1.97
N ASN A 196 -2.71 -4.44 1.13
CA ASN A 196 -2.95 -5.24 -0.07
C ASN A 196 -3.64 -6.57 0.27
N ILE A 197 -3.08 -7.31 1.23
CA ILE A 197 -3.63 -8.59 1.69
C ILE A 197 -5.01 -8.38 2.31
N SER A 198 -5.22 -7.34 3.12
CA SER A 198 -6.54 -7.01 3.68
C SER A 198 -7.58 -6.77 2.58
N GLY A 199 -7.22 -6.04 1.52
CA GLY A 199 -8.09 -5.81 0.37
C GLY A 199 -8.38 -7.09 -0.43
N ILE A 200 -7.38 -7.95 -0.66
CA ILE A 200 -7.55 -9.24 -1.32
C ILE A 200 -8.49 -10.14 -0.51
N ILE A 201 -8.30 -10.23 0.81
CA ILE A 201 -9.18 -10.98 1.71
C ILE A 201 -10.61 -10.44 1.63
N ALA A 202 -10.80 -9.14 1.73
CA ALA A 202 -12.12 -8.52 1.60
C ALA A 202 -12.78 -8.86 0.25
N SER A 203 -12.03 -8.83 -0.85
CA SER A 203 -12.51 -9.24 -2.17
C SER A 203 -12.91 -10.72 -2.25
N LEU A 204 -12.15 -11.62 -1.63
CA LEU A 204 -12.47 -13.04 -1.57
C LEU A 204 -13.73 -13.28 -0.72
N LEU A 205 -13.84 -12.61 0.43
CA LEU A 205 -15.04 -12.68 1.26
C LEU A 205 -16.28 -12.12 0.55
N GLN A 206 -16.14 -11.04 -0.22
CA GLN A 206 -17.24 -10.50 -1.02
C GLN A 206 -17.71 -11.48 -2.08
N LYS A 207 -16.78 -12.23 -2.68
CA LYS A 207 -17.08 -13.18 -3.76
C LYS A 207 -17.62 -14.52 -3.26
N PHE A 208 -17.09 -15.05 -2.17
CA PHE A 208 -17.36 -16.42 -1.71
C PHE A 208 -18.10 -16.49 -0.37
N GLY A 209 -18.19 -15.39 0.37
CA GLY A 209 -18.62 -15.36 1.77
C GLY A 209 -17.56 -15.91 2.73
N MET A 210 -17.88 -15.88 4.02
CA MET A 210 -17.07 -16.56 5.02
C MET A 210 -17.32 -18.07 4.88
N THR A 211 -16.24 -18.85 4.72
CA THR A 211 -16.27 -20.31 4.62
C THR A 211 -15.69 -20.92 5.88
N ASP A 212 -16.08 -22.16 6.20
CA ASP A 212 -15.58 -22.90 7.37
C ASP A 212 -14.05 -23.09 7.31
N ASP A 213 -13.45 -23.07 6.13
CA ASP A 213 -12.00 -23.12 5.93
C ASP A 213 -11.57 -22.00 4.97
N PHE A 214 -11.62 -20.75 5.47
CA PHE A 214 -11.13 -19.60 4.74
C PHE A 214 -9.62 -19.70 4.46
N GLY A 215 -8.85 -20.32 5.35
CA GLY A 215 -7.42 -20.54 5.17
C GLY A 215 -7.10 -21.37 3.93
N ALA A 216 -7.85 -22.44 3.68
CA ALA A 216 -7.72 -23.24 2.47
C ALA A 216 -8.08 -22.44 1.21
N LEU A 217 -9.19 -21.70 1.23
CA LEU A 217 -9.56 -20.81 0.13
C LEU A 217 -8.46 -19.78 -0.15
N PHE A 218 -7.97 -19.12 0.87
CA PHE A 218 -6.91 -18.10 0.73
C PHE A 218 -5.61 -18.72 0.19
N LYS A 219 -5.29 -19.95 0.58
CA LYS A 219 -4.15 -20.70 0.04
C LYS A 219 -4.34 -21.09 -1.43
N GLU A 220 -5.54 -21.47 -1.83
CA GLU A 220 -5.86 -21.83 -3.23
C GLU A 220 -5.61 -20.66 -4.19
N TYR A 221 -5.94 -19.42 -3.77
CA TYR A 221 -5.74 -18.22 -4.57
C TYR A 221 -4.32 -17.64 -4.47
N SER A 222 -3.46 -18.19 -3.63
CA SER A 222 -2.07 -17.77 -3.55
C SER A 222 -1.25 -18.26 -4.75
N CYS A 223 -0.24 -17.50 -5.13
CA CYS A 223 0.69 -17.91 -6.17
C CYS A 223 1.48 -19.14 -5.71
N HIS A 224 1.20 -20.30 -6.33
CA HIS A 224 1.99 -21.50 -6.07
C HIS A 224 3.38 -21.34 -6.70
N THR A 225 4.39 -21.30 -5.87
CA THR A 225 5.81 -21.22 -6.23
C THR A 225 6.30 -22.44 -7.02
N LYS A 226 5.76 -22.68 -8.20
CA LYS A 226 6.26 -23.80 -9.04
C LYS A 226 7.03 -23.37 -10.29
N LYS A 227 7.15 -22.08 -10.64
CA LYS A 227 7.92 -21.75 -11.87
C LYS A 227 8.79 -20.49 -11.86
N ASN A 228 8.67 -19.52 -11.00
CA ASN A 228 9.60 -18.37 -11.02
C ASN A 228 9.79 -17.77 -9.63
N GLU A 229 10.73 -18.32 -8.86
CA GLU A 229 11.34 -17.62 -7.71
C GLU A 229 12.26 -16.46 -8.14
N GLN A 230 11.97 -15.80 -9.23
CA GLN A 230 12.54 -14.49 -9.49
C GLN A 230 11.72 -13.45 -8.73
N THR A 231 11.83 -13.48 -7.40
CA THR A 231 11.48 -12.30 -6.62
C THR A 231 12.29 -11.14 -7.19
N LEU A 232 11.59 -10.18 -7.78
CA LEU A 232 12.22 -8.95 -8.24
C LEU A 232 12.98 -8.36 -7.05
N THR A 233 14.21 -7.96 -7.27
CA THR A 233 14.96 -7.20 -6.28
C THR A 233 14.98 -5.73 -6.70
N ILE A 234 15.05 -4.83 -5.73
CA ILE A 234 15.24 -3.40 -6.05
C ILE A 234 16.49 -3.24 -6.93
N SER A 235 17.55 -3.99 -6.65
CA SER A 235 18.77 -4.00 -7.45
C SER A 235 18.51 -4.43 -8.89
N SER A 236 17.67 -5.44 -9.13
CA SER A 236 17.34 -5.88 -10.51
C SER A 236 16.49 -4.85 -11.26
N ILE A 237 15.69 -4.06 -10.55
CA ILE A 237 14.90 -2.97 -11.14
C ILE A 237 15.81 -1.79 -11.49
N ILE A 238 16.71 -1.40 -10.58
CA ILE A 238 17.62 -0.27 -10.77
C ILE A 238 18.65 -0.55 -11.87
N ASN A 239 19.19 -1.77 -11.92
CA ASN A 239 20.23 -2.17 -12.86
C ASN A 239 19.66 -2.74 -14.18
N SER A 240 18.37 -2.55 -14.45
CA SER A 240 17.81 -2.98 -15.73
C SER A 240 18.39 -2.12 -16.87
N ASN A 241 18.98 -2.78 -17.87
CA ASN A 241 19.39 -2.11 -19.08
C ASN A 241 18.14 -1.70 -19.88
N VAL A 242 18.12 -0.45 -20.30
CA VAL A 242 17.05 0.10 -21.15
C VAL A 242 17.49 -0.03 -22.60
N THR A 243 16.66 -0.66 -23.42
CA THR A 243 16.88 -0.72 -24.86
C THR A 243 15.80 0.12 -25.55
N ILE A 244 16.22 1.17 -26.24
CA ILE A 244 15.33 2.09 -26.95
C ILE A 244 15.53 1.90 -28.46
N SER A 245 14.42 1.68 -29.18
CA SER A 245 14.49 1.62 -30.65
C SER A 245 14.76 2.99 -31.25
N GLY A 246 15.48 3.05 -32.35
CA GLY A 246 15.74 4.30 -33.06
C GLY A 246 14.46 5.01 -33.52
N GLU A 247 13.44 4.25 -33.89
CA GLU A 247 12.11 4.78 -34.27
C GLU A 247 11.46 5.54 -33.10
N LEU A 248 11.51 4.99 -31.90
CA LEU A 248 10.94 5.62 -30.70
C LEU A 248 11.65 6.94 -30.38
N CYS A 249 12.97 7.01 -30.58
CA CYS A 249 13.73 8.24 -30.36
C CYS A 249 13.32 9.39 -31.28
N GLU A 250 12.74 9.10 -32.46
CA GLU A 250 12.28 10.10 -33.40
C GLU A 250 10.85 10.59 -33.10
N GLU A 251 10.09 9.92 -32.27
CA GLU A 251 8.74 10.34 -31.91
C GLU A 251 8.74 11.69 -31.17
N LYS A 252 7.87 12.61 -31.63
CA LYS A 252 7.76 13.97 -31.08
C LYS A 252 7.44 13.95 -29.57
N ASP A 253 6.50 13.11 -29.16
CA ASP A 253 6.07 13.02 -27.76
C ASP A 253 7.16 12.41 -26.89
N PHE A 254 7.93 11.46 -27.42
CA PHE A 254 9.06 10.89 -26.70
C PHE A 254 10.17 11.93 -26.46
N LYS A 255 10.52 12.72 -27.47
CA LYS A 255 11.46 13.84 -27.34
C LYS A 255 11.00 14.88 -26.33
N LYS A 256 9.70 15.16 -26.31
CA LYS A 256 9.08 16.08 -25.36
C LYS A 256 9.16 15.54 -23.92
N LEU A 257 8.88 14.23 -23.71
CA LEU A 257 9.02 13.58 -22.42
C LEU A 257 10.46 13.67 -21.89
N ILE A 258 11.46 13.44 -22.73
CA ILE A 258 12.88 13.60 -22.38
C ILE A 258 13.14 15.02 -21.86
N THR A 259 12.65 16.04 -22.58
CA THR A 259 12.85 17.44 -22.20
C THR A 259 12.23 17.74 -20.83
N ILE A 260 11.03 17.23 -20.56
CA ILE A 260 10.36 17.39 -19.26
C ILE A 260 11.17 16.71 -18.18
N MET A 261 11.61 15.47 -18.38
CA MET A 261 12.44 14.75 -17.41
C MET A 261 13.73 15.51 -17.10
N GLN A 262 14.44 15.99 -18.10
CA GLN A 262 15.68 16.76 -17.92
C GLN A 262 15.45 18.00 -17.07
N ASN A 263 14.37 18.74 -17.34
CA ASN A 263 14.07 19.99 -16.64
C ASN A 263 13.60 19.75 -15.20
N VAL A 264 12.68 18.81 -15.00
CA VAL A 264 12.08 18.57 -13.67
C VAL A 264 13.07 17.89 -12.73
N LEU A 265 13.88 16.98 -13.25
CA LEU A 265 14.87 16.24 -12.47
C LEU A 265 16.21 16.98 -12.38
N GLU A 266 16.32 18.16 -13.02
CA GLU A 266 17.53 18.98 -13.04
C GLU A 266 18.77 18.17 -13.48
N ILE A 267 18.59 17.28 -14.48
CA ILE A 267 19.65 16.39 -14.96
C ILE A 267 20.66 17.19 -15.78
N PRO A 268 21.92 17.26 -15.35
CA PRO A 268 22.95 17.98 -16.12
C PRO A 268 23.10 17.40 -17.54
N MET A 269 23.34 18.25 -18.54
CA MET A 269 23.53 17.82 -19.94
C MET A 269 24.51 16.64 -20.10
N ARG A 270 25.60 16.65 -19.35
CA ARG A 270 26.62 15.56 -19.35
C ARG A 270 26.08 14.20 -18.86
N LYS A 271 24.96 14.17 -18.16
CA LYS A 271 24.30 12.97 -17.63
C LYS A 271 23.02 12.62 -18.38
N SER A 272 22.63 13.41 -19.39
CA SER A 272 21.38 13.20 -20.13
C SER A 272 21.31 11.84 -20.80
N GLN A 273 22.44 11.24 -21.14
CA GLN A 273 22.52 9.91 -21.73
C GLN A 273 22.02 8.82 -20.76
N LEU A 274 22.15 9.02 -19.45
CA LEU A 274 21.67 8.06 -18.43
C LEU A 274 20.14 7.85 -18.50
N ILE A 275 19.36 8.83 -18.95
CA ILE A 275 17.92 8.69 -19.15
C ILE A 275 17.60 7.55 -20.12
N PHE A 276 18.50 7.31 -21.08
CA PHE A 276 18.33 6.31 -22.13
C PHE A 276 18.92 4.94 -21.79
N GLU A 277 19.83 4.89 -20.84
CA GLU A 277 20.64 3.71 -20.56
C GLU A 277 20.25 2.96 -19.31
N CYS A 278 19.63 3.65 -18.34
CA CYS A 278 19.34 3.06 -17.04
C CYS A 278 17.93 3.38 -16.52
N SER A 279 17.56 2.71 -15.45
CA SER A 279 16.36 3.02 -14.68
C SER A 279 16.39 4.47 -14.22
N ILE A 280 15.22 5.13 -14.21
CA ILE A 280 15.08 6.46 -13.60
C ILE A 280 15.42 6.49 -12.10
N LEU A 281 15.41 5.31 -11.46
CA LEU A 281 15.79 5.14 -10.06
C LEU A 281 17.30 5.03 -9.85
N HIS A 282 18.09 5.16 -10.93
CA HIS A 282 19.55 5.13 -10.81
C HIS A 282 20.03 6.31 -9.94
N PRO A 283 20.93 6.07 -8.96
CA PRO A 283 21.34 7.10 -7.99
C PRO A 283 21.84 8.40 -8.61
N GLU A 284 22.45 8.32 -9.80
CA GLU A 284 22.97 9.49 -10.49
C GLU A 284 21.90 10.39 -11.12
N LEU A 285 20.67 9.91 -11.28
CA LEU A 285 19.54 10.72 -11.76
C LEU A 285 18.86 11.48 -10.62
N ASN A 286 19.27 11.27 -9.37
CA ASN A 286 18.85 12.00 -8.19
C ASN A 286 17.34 12.13 -8.02
N ILE A 287 16.61 11.08 -8.36
CA ILE A 287 15.15 11.04 -8.15
C ILE A 287 14.83 10.87 -6.69
N ASP A 288 14.06 11.79 -6.16
CA ASP A 288 13.46 11.72 -4.82
C ASP A 288 11.92 11.77 -4.89
N LYS A 289 11.28 11.63 -3.73
CA LYS A 289 9.81 11.66 -3.65
C LYS A 289 9.21 12.99 -4.12
N LYS A 290 9.94 14.10 -4.00
CA LYS A 290 9.43 15.45 -4.33
C LYS A 290 9.49 15.71 -5.83
N ASN A 291 10.67 15.47 -6.44
CA ASN A 291 10.85 15.73 -7.86
C ASN A 291 10.09 14.72 -8.74
N PHE A 292 9.89 13.50 -8.25
CA PHE A 292 9.05 12.53 -8.94
C PHE A 292 7.58 12.98 -9.01
N GLY A 293 7.00 13.44 -7.91
CA GLY A 293 5.64 14.00 -7.90
C GLY A 293 5.48 15.19 -8.85
N LYS A 294 6.50 16.04 -8.94
CA LYS A 294 6.54 17.12 -9.93
C LYS A 294 6.59 16.59 -11.37
N LEU A 295 7.36 15.53 -11.63
CA LEU A 295 7.45 14.91 -12.96
C LEU A 295 6.08 14.40 -13.41
N ILE A 296 5.37 13.68 -12.58
CA ILE A 296 4.02 13.19 -12.89
C ILE A 296 3.08 14.35 -13.21
N LYS A 297 3.02 15.37 -12.35
CA LYS A 297 2.16 16.55 -12.56
C LYS A 297 2.52 17.33 -13.85
N GLU A 298 3.79 17.43 -14.19
CA GLU A 298 4.21 18.08 -15.45
C GLU A 298 3.79 17.28 -16.67
N ILE A 299 3.89 15.95 -16.63
CA ILE A 299 3.40 15.08 -17.69
C ILE A 299 1.89 15.24 -17.87
N GLU A 300 1.12 15.16 -16.77
CA GLU A 300 -0.33 15.35 -16.80
C GLU A 300 -0.72 16.70 -17.39
N ARG A 301 -0.05 17.78 -16.98
CA ARG A 301 -0.29 19.13 -17.49
C ARG A 301 -0.02 19.24 -18.99
N GLU A 302 1.10 18.67 -19.45
CA GLU A 302 1.59 18.82 -20.82
C GLU A 302 0.73 18.07 -21.83
N TRP A 303 0.26 16.87 -21.47
CA TRP A 303 -0.64 16.07 -22.33
C TRP A 303 -2.13 16.24 -21.99
N LYS A 304 -2.46 17.05 -20.96
CA LYS A 304 -3.84 17.26 -20.48
C LYS A 304 -4.55 15.95 -20.15
N ILE A 305 -3.87 15.07 -19.44
CA ILE A 305 -4.34 13.78 -19.00
C ILE A 305 -4.28 13.69 -17.47
N HIS A 306 -4.96 12.68 -16.90
CA HIS A 306 -4.80 12.30 -15.51
C HIS A 306 -4.44 10.81 -15.42
N PHE A 307 -3.27 10.55 -14.85
CA PHE A 307 -2.89 9.17 -14.60
C PHE A 307 -3.82 8.54 -13.57
N ARG A 308 -4.28 7.35 -13.86
CA ARG A 308 -4.94 6.54 -12.87
C ARG A 308 -3.90 6.11 -11.83
N LYS A 309 -4.06 6.58 -10.58
CA LYS A 309 -3.09 6.33 -9.49
C LYS A 309 -2.78 4.83 -9.32
N GLU A 310 -3.76 3.97 -9.62
CA GLU A 310 -3.65 2.52 -9.59
C GLU A 310 -2.67 1.96 -10.63
N GLU A 311 -2.44 2.65 -11.72
CA GLU A 311 -1.55 2.23 -12.81
C GLU A 311 -0.13 2.75 -12.63
N VAL A 312 0.07 3.71 -11.71
CA VAL A 312 1.39 4.29 -11.45
C VAL A 312 2.04 3.61 -10.26
N ASN A 313 2.94 2.71 -10.57
CA ASN A 313 3.77 2.01 -9.59
C ASN A 313 5.25 2.03 -10.02
N LEU A 314 6.13 1.55 -9.17
CA LEU A 314 7.57 1.56 -9.43
C LEU A 314 7.96 0.89 -10.75
N LEU A 315 7.24 -0.13 -11.20
CA LEU A 315 7.53 -0.84 -12.45
C LEU A 315 7.05 -0.06 -13.68
N SER A 316 5.88 0.60 -13.59
CA SER A 316 5.32 1.39 -14.69
C SER A 316 6.09 2.67 -14.97
N ILE A 317 6.99 3.04 -14.06
CA ILE A 317 7.83 4.25 -14.16
C ILE A 317 9.32 3.92 -14.05
N ARG A 318 9.68 2.66 -14.21
CA ARG A 318 11.05 2.17 -14.03
C ARG A 318 12.07 2.89 -14.91
N ASP A 319 11.71 3.20 -16.13
CA ASP A 319 12.54 3.84 -17.13
C ASP A 319 11.70 4.69 -18.08
N ILE A 320 12.35 5.44 -18.95
CA ILE A 320 11.67 6.37 -19.88
C ILE A 320 10.69 5.64 -20.81
N THR A 321 10.97 4.40 -21.19
CA THR A 321 10.10 3.63 -22.10
C THR A 321 8.85 3.16 -21.40
N THR A 322 8.95 2.79 -20.13
CA THR A 322 7.79 2.41 -19.30
C THR A 322 6.91 3.63 -19.00
N ILE A 323 7.50 4.79 -18.71
CA ILE A 323 6.77 6.06 -18.56
C ILE A 323 6.05 6.43 -19.85
N TYR A 324 6.73 6.33 -21.00
CA TYR A 324 6.12 6.63 -22.27
C TYR A 324 4.97 5.68 -22.62
N SER A 325 5.14 4.39 -22.32
CA SER A 325 4.08 3.40 -22.50
C SER A 325 2.87 3.67 -21.60
N LEU A 326 3.11 4.10 -20.36
CA LEU A 326 2.05 4.51 -19.42
C LEU A 326 1.30 5.74 -19.98
N LEU A 327 2.03 6.76 -20.43
CA LEU A 327 1.47 7.96 -21.06
C LEU A 327 0.55 7.60 -22.23
N LYS A 328 1.04 6.78 -23.17
CA LYS A 328 0.25 6.41 -24.37
C LYS A 328 -0.99 5.58 -24.05
N ARG A 329 -0.94 4.73 -23.03
CA ARG A 329 -2.13 4.00 -22.55
C ARG A 329 -3.17 4.95 -21.98
N THR A 330 -2.75 5.92 -21.17
CA THR A 330 -3.63 6.91 -20.54
C THR A 330 -4.30 7.79 -21.60
N GLU A 331 -3.56 8.31 -22.57
CA GLU A 331 -4.11 9.09 -23.69
C GLU A 331 -5.19 8.32 -24.46
N LYS A 332 -4.92 7.04 -24.77
CA LYS A 332 -5.88 6.19 -25.47
C LYS A 332 -7.14 5.93 -24.64
N TYR A 333 -6.99 5.75 -23.34
CA TYR A 333 -8.13 5.55 -22.43
C TYR A 333 -9.03 6.78 -22.38
N GLU A 334 -8.47 7.98 -22.17
CA GLU A 334 -9.24 9.22 -22.12
C GLU A 334 -9.89 9.60 -23.46
N SER A 335 -9.24 9.29 -24.58
CA SER A 335 -9.81 9.54 -25.92
C SER A 335 -11.00 8.64 -26.23
N ASN A 336 -11.07 7.46 -25.62
CA ASN A 336 -12.20 6.53 -25.78
C ASN A 336 -13.41 6.87 -24.87
N GLN A 337 -13.22 7.78 -23.90
CA GLN A 337 -14.29 8.23 -23.00
C GLN A 337 -14.98 9.53 -23.47
N LYS A 338 -14.43 10.21 -24.44
CA LYS A 338 -14.98 11.41 -25.10
C LYS A 338 -15.78 11.03 -26.35
#